data_2f3f3be6d5ea006d5ae22d27ff2ef44f
#
_entry.id   2f3f3be6d5ea006d5ae22d27ff2ef44f
#
_cell.length_a   1.000
_cell.length_b   1.000
_cell.length_c   1.000
_cell.angle_alpha   90.00
_cell.angle_beta   90.00
_cell.angle_gamma   90.00
#
_symmetry.space_group_name_H-M   'P 1'
#
loop_
_entity.id
_entity.type
_entity.pdbx_description
1 polymer ?
#
loop_
_entity_poly.entity_id
_entity_poly.type
_entity_poly.pdbx_seq_one_letter_code
_entity_poly.pdbx_strand_id
1 'polypeptide(L)'
;MSKFDFNKGGFNPFKDMKPKAKYPVISECPVCHHDLEVKVLSCDHCGTQIEGRFTLSKFNYLDSEKLFFIEMFVKNRGNIKAIEKEMDLSYPTIKKILDDVIAGLGYTPDQSAPNDESVQQEKDAKETQYRMEILEKLNNKEMTAEEAAEALKKIKVGGSK
;
A
#
# COMPACT_ATOMS: atom_id res chain seq x y z
N MET A 1 13.91 16.25 5.94
CA MET A 1 13.19 15.06 6.42
C MET A 1 11.85 15.51 6.97
N SER A 2 10.81 15.39 6.19
CA SER A 2 9.45 15.80 6.58
C SER A 2 8.86 14.68 7.43
N LYS A 3 8.68 14.94 8.73
CA LYS A 3 7.91 14.04 9.61
C LYS A 3 6.47 14.07 9.16
N PHE A 4 5.98 12.99 8.62
CA PHE A 4 4.56 12.79 8.39
C PHE A 4 3.87 12.66 9.75
N ASP A 5 3.04 13.64 10.09
CA ASP A 5 2.24 13.65 11.33
C ASP A 5 0.97 12.82 11.10
N PHE A 6 0.99 11.54 11.46
CA PHE A 6 -0.17 10.64 11.42
C PHE A 6 -1.30 11.06 12.38
N ASN A 7 -1.14 12.16 13.11
CA ASN A 7 -2.10 12.59 14.13
C ASN A 7 -3.20 13.54 13.60
N LYS A 8 -3.26 13.79 12.30
CA LYS A 8 -4.28 14.64 11.67
C LYS A 8 -5.31 13.82 10.90
N GLY A 9 -6.08 13.02 11.58
CA GLY A 9 -7.22 12.33 10.95
C GLY A 9 -7.57 11.00 11.56
N GLY A 10 -8.12 11.00 12.73
CA GLY A 10 -9.20 10.10 13.15
C GLY A 10 -9.00 8.61 13.31
N PHE A 11 -8.04 7.94 12.73
CA PHE A 11 -7.84 6.51 12.94
C PHE A 11 -6.48 6.24 13.58
N ASN A 12 -6.49 6.06 14.90
CA ASN A 12 -5.34 5.55 15.63
C ASN A 12 -5.62 4.07 15.97
N PRO A 13 -5.03 3.10 15.24
CA PRO A 13 -5.28 1.68 15.47
C PRO A 13 -4.82 1.20 16.85
N PHE A 14 -3.99 1.98 17.54
CA PHE A 14 -3.53 1.69 18.89
C PHE A 14 -4.40 2.31 19.98
N LYS A 15 -5.44 3.11 19.62
CA LYS A 15 -6.30 3.80 20.59
C LYS A 15 -7.21 2.84 21.36
N ASP A 16 -7.54 1.69 20.78
CA ASP A 16 -8.38 0.66 21.38
C ASP A 16 -7.59 -0.50 22.01
N MET A 17 -6.29 -0.58 21.75
CA MET A 17 -5.40 -1.40 22.55
C MET A 17 -5.18 -0.71 23.88
N LYS A 18 -5.98 -1.06 24.92
CA LYS A 18 -5.65 -0.71 26.31
C LYS A 18 -4.29 -1.31 26.61
N PRO A 19 -3.22 -0.55 26.71
CA PRO A 19 -1.92 -1.10 26.98
C PRO A 19 -1.88 -1.51 28.45
N LYS A 20 -1.83 -2.78 28.74
CA LYS A 20 -0.89 -3.18 29.77
C LYS A 20 0.45 -2.73 29.20
N ALA A 21 1.10 -1.75 29.82
CA ALA A 21 2.25 -1.04 29.28
C ALA A 21 3.38 -1.99 28.84
N LYS A 22 3.24 -2.54 27.62
CA LYS A 22 4.27 -3.34 26.97
C LYS A 22 4.85 -2.46 25.87
N TYR A 23 6.12 -2.19 25.99
CA TYR A 23 6.85 -1.49 24.95
C TYR A 23 7.12 -2.47 23.80
N PRO A 24 7.11 -2.01 22.53
CA PRO A 24 7.56 -2.82 21.42
C PRO A 24 9.01 -3.26 21.64
N VAL A 25 9.33 -4.46 21.19
CA VAL A 25 10.72 -4.94 21.24
C VAL A 25 11.55 -4.05 20.33
N ILE A 26 12.66 -3.51 20.87
CA ILE A 26 13.64 -2.78 20.08
C ILE A 26 14.60 -3.78 19.45
N SER A 27 14.94 -3.58 18.18
CA SER A 27 15.83 -4.46 17.41
C SER A 27 17.29 -4.07 17.53
N GLU A 28 17.58 -2.78 17.75
CA GLU A 28 18.92 -2.24 17.83
C GLU A 28 19.23 -1.66 19.19
N CYS A 29 20.47 -1.82 19.64
CA CYS A 29 20.96 -1.24 20.88
C CYS A 29 21.05 0.29 20.74
N PRO A 30 20.41 1.09 21.62
CA PRO A 30 20.44 2.54 21.53
C PRO A 30 21.82 3.16 21.84
N VAL A 31 22.78 2.34 22.31
CA VAL A 31 24.14 2.79 22.66
C VAL A 31 25.14 2.51 21.57
N CYS A 32 25.14 1.32 20.99
CA CYS A 32 26.15 0.89 20.02
C CYS A 32 25.58 0.50 18.64
N HIS A 33 24.27 0.58 18.45
CA HIS A 33 23.56 0.30 17.18
C HIS A 33 23.76 -1.11 16.62
N HIS A 34 24.19 -2.07 17.46
CA HIS A 34 24.24 -3.48 17.06
C HIS A 34 22.91 -4.14 17.40
N ASP A 35 22.66 -5.26 16.71
CA ASP A 35 21.45 -6.05 16.90
C ASP A 35 21.27 -6.52 18.34
N LEU A 36 20.04 -6.46 18.83
CA LEU A 36 19.64 -6.99 20.12
C LEU A 36 19.12 -8.41 19.99
N GLU A 37 19.45 -9.24 20.96
CA GLU A 37 19.00 -10.61 21.08
C GLU A 37 18.05 -10.75 22.28
N VAL A 38 16.91 -11.42 22.07
CA VAL A 38 15.99 -11.72 23.18
C VAL A 38 16.48 -12.95 23.94
N LYS A 39 16.74 -12.80 25.23
CA LYS A 39 17.25 -13.89 26.09
C LYS A 39 16.16 -14.60 26.86
N VAL A 40 15.10 -13.90 27.26
CA VAL A 40 14.07 -14.44 28.12
C VAL A 40 12.70 -14.03 27.61
N LEU A 41 11.83 -15.00 27.49
CA LEU A 41 10.40 -14.81 27.27
C LEU A 41 9.66 -15.22 28.54
N SER A 42 8.75 -14.39 29.05
CA SER A 42 7.95 -14.69 30.24
C SER A 42 6.46 -14.64 29.94
N CYS A 43 5.72 -15.60 30.50
CA CYS A 43 4.27 -15.63 30.42
C CYS A 43 3.67 -14.87 31.61
N ASP A 44 2.91 -13.79 31.34
CA ASP A 44 2.28 -12.99 32.41
C ASP A 44 1.13 -13.72 33.09
N HIS A 45 0.61 -14.81 32.52
CA HIS A 45 -0.51 -15.56 33.08
C HIS A 45 -0.04 -16.64 34.06
N CYS A 46 0.98 -17.45 33.70
CA CYS A 46 1.41 -18.60 34.50
C CYS A 46 2.82 -18.42 35.09
N GLY A 47 3.50 -17.31 34.79
CA GLY A 47 4.86 -17.04 35.30
C GLY A 47 5.96 -17.89 34.63
N THR A 48 5.64 -18.76 33.67
CA THR A 48 6.65 -19.56 32.96
C THR A 48 7.67 -18.66 32.29
N GLN A 49 8.96 -18.97 32.45
CA GLN A 49 10.05 -18.31 31.75
C GLN A 49 10.75 -19.28 30.83
N ILE A 50 11.06 -18.83 29.62
CA ILE A 50 11.79 -19.58 28.62
C ILE A 50 13.06 -18.80 28.31
N GLU A 51 14.20 -19.37 28.69
CA GLU A 51 15.51 -18.78 28.41
C GLU A 51 16.12 -19.39 27.15
N GLY A 52 16.76 -18.55 26.34
CA GLY A 52 17.38 -18.99 25.11
C GLY A 52 17.95 -17.82 24.29
N ARG A 53 18.34 -18.14 23.05
CA ARG A 53 18.75 -17.14 22.08
C ARG A 53 17.66 -17.04 21.01
N PHE A 54 16.85 -16.01 21.10
CA PHE A 54 15.75 -15.80 20.16
C PHE A 54 16.08 -14.66 19.22
N THR A 55 15.97 -14.90 17.92
CA THR A 55 16.17 -13.89 16.90
C THR A 55 14.86 -13.12 16.65
N LEU A 56 14.99 -11.84 16.36
CA LEU A 56 13.89 -11.01 15.90
C LEU A 56 13.60 -11.28 14.42
N SER A 57 12.35 -11.11 14.02
CA SER A 57 11.99 -11.18 12.61
C SER A 57 12.39 -9.89 11.88
N LYS A 58 12.50 -9.93 10.54
CA LYS A 58 12.77 -8.74 9.73
C LYS A 58 11.78 -7.60 9.98
N PHE A 59 10.56 -7.92 10.37
CA PHE A 59 9.54 -6.93 10.69
C PHE A 59 9.83 -6.12 11.96
N ASN A 60 10.60 -6.67 12.89
CA ASN A 60 10.98 -5.96 14.12
C ASN A 60 11.99 -4.82 13.85
N TYR A 61 12.61 -4.78 12.68
CA TYR A 61 13.51 -3.71 12.25
C TYR A 61 12.79 -2.56 11.55
N LEU A 62 11.49 -2.73 11.28
CA LEU A 62 10.65 -1.68 10.72
C LEU A 62 10.08 -0.79 11.84
N ASP A 63 9.95 0.49 11.54
CA ASP A 63 9.23 1.41 12.42
C ASP A 63 7.72 1.10 12.48
N SER A 64 7.04 1.65 13.48
CA SER A 64 5.61 1.41 13.68
C SER A 64 4.74 1.90 12.52
N GLU A 65 5.18 2.91 11.79
CA GLU A 65 4.45 3.46 10.64
C GLU A 65 4.47 2.48 9.47
N LYS A 66 5.64 1.89 9.19
CA LYS A 66 5.78 0.85 8.15
C LYS A 66 5.04 -0.42 8.51
N LEU A 67 5.07 -0.84 9.78
CA LEU A 67 4.30 -2.01 10.25
C LEU A 67 2.80 -1.78 10.06
N PHE A 68 2.29 -0.60 10.42
CA PHE A 68 0.91 -0.24 10.21
C PHE A 68 0.53 -0.24 8.71
N PHE A 69 1.41 0.31 7.88
CA PHE A 69 1.18 0.27 6.42
C PHE A 69 1.09 -1.17 5.89
N ILE A 70 1.97 -2.06 6.33
CA ILE A 70 1.93 -3.49 5.96
C ILE A 70 0.58 -4.11 6.36
N GLU A 71 0.10 -3.83 7.57
CA GLU A 71 -1.19 -4.31 8.05
C GLU A 71 -2.33 -3.83 7.14
N MET A 72 -2.35 -2.54 6.78
CA MET A 72 -3.34 -1.97 5.86
C MET A 72 -3.22 -2.58 4.46
N PHE A 73 -2.00 -2.80 3.97
CA PHE A 73 -1.74 -3.40 2.67
C PHE A 73 -2.28 -4.84 2.59
N VAL A 74 -2.00 -5.65 3.61
CA VAL A 74 -2.48 -7.04 3.69
C VAL A 74 -4.00 -7.09 3.87
N LYS A 75 -4.57 -6.27 4.76
CA LYS A 75 -6.00 -6.15 4.99
C LYS A 75 -6.76 -5.85 3.69
N ASN A 76 -6.24 -4.92 2.89
CA ASN A 76 -6.81 -4.52 1.61
C ASN A 76 -6.36 -5.40 0.43
N ARG A 77 -5.64 -6.50 0.69
CA ARG A 77 -5.15 -7.44 -0.33
C ARG A 77 -4.35 -6.76 -1.45
N GLY A 78 -3.58 -5.73 -1.10
CA GLY A 78 -2.78 -4.96 -2.06
C GLY A 78 -3.60 -4.01 -2.95
N ASN A 79 -4.87 -3.81 -2.69
CA ASN A 79 -5.69 -2.88 -3.47
C ASN A 79 -5.35 -1.43 -3.10
N ILE A 80 -4.53 -0.79 -3.92
CA ILE A 80 -4.03 0.57 -3.67
C ILE A 80 -5.19 1.58 -3.55
N LYS A 81 -6.22 1.49 -4.39
CA LYS A 81 -7.38 2.41 -4.33
C LYS A 81 -8.17 2.29 -3.01
N ALA A 82 -8.24 1.10 -2.44
CA ALA A 82 -8.85 0.90 -1.13
C ALA A 82 -7.99 1.51 -0.02
N ILE A 83 -6.66 1.36 -0.13
CA ILE A 83 -5.68 1.92 0.81
C ILE A 83 -5.70 3.46 0.77
N GLU A 84 -5.75 4.07 -0.43
CA GLU A 84 -5.89 5.52 -0.60
C GLU A 84 -7.08 6.08 0.18
N LYS A 85 -8.22 5.40 0.05
CA LYS A 85 -9.46 5.80 0.71
C LYS A 85 -9.41 5.63 2.24
N GLU A 86 -8.77 4.55 2.70
CA GLU A 86 -8.71 4.21 4.12
C GLU A 86 -7.67 5.03 4.88
N MET A 87 -6.53 5.29 4.25
CA MET A 87 -5.42 6.03 4.85
C MET A 87 -5.45 7.54 4.52
N ASP A 88 -6.33 7.97 3.62
CA ASP A 88 -6.40 9.35 3.10
C ASP A 88 -5.04 9.82 2.53
N LEU A 89 -4.37 8.93 1.79
CA LEU A 89 -3.08 9.17 1.18
C LEU A 89 -3.19 9.10 -0.34
N SER A 90 -2.36 9.89 -1.05
CA SER A 90 -2.30 9.81 -2.51
C SER A 90 -1.53 8.57 -2.99
N TYR A 91 -1.84 8.09 -4.19
CA TYR A 91 -1.16 6.97 -4.83
C TYR A 91 0.38 7.07 -4.82
N PRO A 92 1.00 8.21 -5.20
CA PRO A 92 2.45 8.35 -5.15
C PRO A 92 3.02 8.20 -3.73
N THR A 93 2.28 8.65 -2.73
CA THR A 93 2.68 8.54 -1.32
C THR A 93 2.65 7.08 -0.88
N ILE A 94 1.60 6.34 -1.24
CA ILE A 94 1.45 4.92 -0.92
C ILE A 94 2.57 4.11 -1.57
N LYS A 95 2.88 4.38 -2.85
CA LYS A 95 3.98 3.72 -3.56
C LYS A 95 5.31 3.98 -2.89
N LYS A 96 5.58 5.22 -2.50
CA LYS A 96 6.82 5.58 -1.78
C LYS A 96 6.93 4.83 -0.45
N ILE A 97 5.85 4.76 0.35
CA ILE A 97 5.86 4.02 1.61
C ILE A 97 6.10 2.53 1.36
N LEU A 98 5.51 1.96 0.30
CA LEU A 98 5.74 0.57 -0.09
C LEU A 98 7.21 0.32 -0.45
N ASP A 99 7.83 1.21 -1.22
CA ASP A 99 9.25 1.13 -1.57
C ASP A 99 10.14 1.24 -0.32
N ASP A 100 9.80 2.15 0.61
CA ASP A 100 10.48 2.30 1.90
C ASP A 100 10.33 1.05 2.80
N VAL A 101 9.20 0.37 2.73
CA VAL A 101 8.96 -0.91 3.42
C VAL A 101 9.80 -2.03 2.80
N ILE A 102 9.81 -2.13 1.47
CA ILE A 102 10.60 -3.13 0.73
C ILE A 102 12.08 -2.97 1.07
N ALA A 103 12.59 -1.74 1.03
CA ALA A 103 13.96 -1.42 1.40
C ALA A 103 14.25 -1.74 2.87
N GLY A 104 13.34 -1.42 3.79
CA GLY A 104 13.46 -1.73 5.21
C GLY A 104 13.48 -3.23 5.53
N LEU A 105 12.86 -4.06 4.68
CA LEU A 105 12.92 -5.52 4.76
C LEU A 105 14.21 -6.11 4.14
N GLY A 106 15.08 -5.25 3.58
CA GLY A 106 16.36 -5.65 2.99
C GLY A 106 16.25 -6.08 1.52
N TYR A 107 15.18 -5.69 0.82
CA TYR A 107 15.03 -5.92 -0.61
C TYR A 107 15.28 -4.62 -1.39
N THR A 108 15.67 -4.76 -2.65
CA THR A 108 15.76 -3.61 -3.55
C THR A 108 14.40 -3.38 -4.20
N PRO A 109 13.81 -2.19 -4.06
CA PRO A 109 12.57 -1.88 -4.78
C PRO A 109 12.80 -2.00 -6.28
N ASP A 110 11.98 -2.80 -6.96
CA ASP A 110 12.07 -2.96 -8.41
C ASP A 110 11.39 -1.75 -9.09
N GLN A 111 12.21 -0.86 -9.63
CA GLN A 111 11.73 0.30 -10.39
C GLN A 111 11.16 -0.07 -11.77
N SER A 112 11.35 -1.32 -12.19
CA SER A 112 10.84 -1.84 -13.46
C SER A 112 9.48 -2.52 -13.36
N ALA A 113 8.93 -2.67 -12.14
CA ALA A 113 7.56 -3.14 -12.00
C ALA A 113 6.63 -2.21 -12.78
N PRO A 114 5.82 -2.71 -13.73
CA PRO A 114 4.96 -1.87 -14.55
C PRO A 114 4.05 -1.07 -13.61
N ASN A 115 4.19 0.26 -13.67
CA ASN A 115 3.30 1.14 -12.96
C ASN A 115 1.89 0.84 -13.45
N ASP A 116 0.97 0.52 -12.54
CA ASP A 116 -0.46 0.40 -12.88
C ASP A 116 -0.97 1.66 -13.61
N GLU A 117 -0.31 2.80 -13.42
CA GLU A 117 -0.55 4.03 -14.18
C GLU A 117 -0.21 3.87 -15.67
N SER A 118 0.85 3.15 -16.06
CA SER A 118 1.16 2.95 -17.48
C SER A 118 0.12 2.07 -18.16
N VAL A 119 -0.38 1.04 -17.45
CA VAL A 119 -1.45 0.18 -17.97
C VAL A 119 -2.80 0.90 -17.99
N GLN A 120 -3.07 1.77 -17.01
CA GLN A 120 -4.28 2.57 -16.95
C GLN A 120 -4.24 3.70 -18.00
N GLN A 121 -3.10 4.40 -18.13
CA GLN A 121 -2.89 5.45 -19.16
C GLN A 121 -2.94 4.89 -20.57
N GLU A 122 -2.41 3.68 -20.81
CA GLU A 122 -2.54 3.02 -22.11
C GLU A 122 -3.99 2.61 -22.41
N LYS A 123 -4.76 2.19 -21.41
CA LYS A 123 -6.18 1.90 -21.58
C LYS A 123 -6.99 3.15 -21.83
N ASP A 124 -6.75 4.21 -21.04
CA ASP A 124 -7.43 5.49 -21.21
C ASP A 124 -7.05 6.20 -22.50
N ALA A 125 -5.78 6.08 -22.95
CA ALA A 125 -5.32 6.58 -24.23
C ALA A 125 -5.96 5.83 -25.41
N LYS A 126 -6.03 4.49 -25.35
CA LYS A 126 -6.70 3.68 -26.36
C LYS A 126 -8.21 3.94 -26.42
N GLU A 127 -8.86 4.10 -25.26
CA GLU A 127 -10.27 4.45 -25.18
C GLU A 127 -10.54 5.83 -25.77
N THR A 128 -9.67 6.80 -25.49
CA THR A 128 -9.76 8.15 -26.04
C THR A 128 -9.52 8.17 -27.55
N GLN A 129 -8.52 7.44 -28.05
CA GLN A 129 -8.28 7.28 -29.49
C GLN A 129 -9.48 6.67 -30.20
N TYR A 130 -10.04 5.58 -29.66
CA TYR A 130 -11.19 4.93 -30.25
C TYR A 130 -12.44 5.83 -30.26
N ARG A 131 -12.63 6.64 -29.22
CA ARG A 131 -13.69 7.67 -29.20
C ARG A 131 -13.49 8.73 -30.27
N MET A 132 -12.25 9.19 -30.47
CA MET A 132 -11.92 10.15 -31.53
C MET A 132 -12.19 9.57 -32.92
N GLU A 133 -11.81 8.32 -33.18
CA GLU A 133 -12.11 7.67 -34.47
C GLU A 133 -13.61 7.57 -34.75
N ILE A 134 -14.44 7.26 -33.75
CA ILE A 134 -15.90 7.22 -33.93
C ILE A 134 -16.44 8.62 -34.24
N LEU A 135 -15.93 9.66 -33.57
CA LEU A 135 -16.36 11.03 -33.83
C LEU A 135 -15.92 11.54 -35.24
N GLU A 136 -14.73 11.16 -35.70
CA GLU A 136 -14.25 11.48 -37.04
C GLU A 136 -15.11 10.78 -38.11
N LYS A 137 -15.42 9.51 -37.94
CA LYS A 137 -16.32 8.78 -38.86
C LYS A 137 -17.71 9.36 -38.90
N LEU A 138 -18.24 9.83 -37.76
CA LEU A 138 -19.50 10.52 -37.69
C LEU A 138 -19.46 11.88 -38.43
N ASN A 139 -18.38 12.64 -38.25
CA ASN A 139 -18.17 13.94 -38.89
C ASN A 139 -18.01 13.79 -40.41
N ASN A 140 -17.35 12.73 -40.86
CA ASN A 140 -17.16 12.40 -42.28
C ASN A 140 -18.41 11.77 -42.91
N LYS A 141 -19.51 11.61 -42.18
CA LYS A 141 -20.76 10.94 -42.63
C LYS A 141 -20.56 9.47 -43.05
N GLU A 142 -19.52 8.82 -42.57
CA GLU A 142 -19.23 7.40 -42.82
C GLU A 142 -19.99 6.48 -41.83
N MET A 143 -20.60 7.05 -40.80
CA MET A 143 -21.34 6.36 -39.73
C MET A 143 -22.58 7.17 -39.34
N THR A 144 -23.67 6.49 -39.02
CA THR A 144 -24.88 7.15 -38.54
C THR A 144 -24.77 7.48 -37.06
N ALA A 145 -25.56 8.45 -36.58
CA ALA A 145 -25.56 8.83 -35.17
C ALA A 145 -25.97 7.68 -34.23
N GLU A 146 -26.82 6.80 -34.71
CA GLU A 146 -27.30 5.62 -34.00
C GLU A 146 -26.18 4.57 -33.82
N GLU A 147 -25.44 4.29 -34.89
CA GLU A 147 -24.27 3.38 -34.87
C GLU A 147 -23.14 3.91 -34.00
N ALA A 148 -22.87 5.21 -34.05
CA ALA A 148 -21.89 5.85 -33.19
C ALA A 148 -22.28 5.74 -31.70
N ALA A 149 -23.54 5.93 -31.35
CA ALA A 149 -24.04 5.80 -29.99
C ALA A 149 -23.94 4.36 -29.46
N GLU A 150 -24.19 3.35 -30.31
CA GLU A 150 -24.02 1.95 -29.95
C GLU A 150 -22.53 1.58 -29.73
N ALA A 151 -21.64 2.07 -30.60
CA ALA A 151 -20.21 1.85 -30.49
C ALA A 151 -19.64 2.46 -29.18
N LEU A 152 -20.07 3.68 -28.82
CA LEU A 152 -19.69 4.34 -27.57
C LEU A 152 -20.26 3.66 -26.32
N LYS A 153 -21.45 3.05 -26.39
CA LYS A 153 -22.01 2.25 -25.29
C LYS A 153 -21.22 0.98 -25.01
N LYS A 154 -20.69 0.31 -26.04
CA LYS A 154 -19.88 -0.90 -25.88
C LYS A 154 -18.57 -0.65 -25.13
N ILE A 155 -17.99 0.55 -25.23
CA ILE A 155 -16.79 0.95 -24.49
C ILE A 155 -17.09 1.04 -22.98
N LYS A 156 -18.25 1.61 -22.60
CA LYS A 156 -18.65 1.75 -21.18
C LYS A 156 -18.92 0.42 -20.46
N VAL A 157 -19.28 -0.62 -21.17
CA VAL A 157 -19.63 -1.93 -20.58
C VAL A 157 -18.42 -2.83 -20.35
N GLY A 158 -17.27 -2.55 -21.00
CA GLY A 158 -16.02 -3.33 -20.84
C GLY A 158 -15.24 -3.04 -19.55
N GLY A 159 -15.65 -2.04 -18.75
CA GLY A 159 -14.95 -1.60 -17.53
C GLY A 159 -15.50 -2.15 -16.21
N SER A 160 -16.50 -3.06 -16.24
CA SER A 160 -17.09 -3.65 -15.03
C SER A 160 -17.03 -5.17 -15.07
N LYS A 161 -15.86 -5.72 -14.74
CA LYS A 161 -15.74 -7.09 -14.22
C LYS A 161 -14.58 -7.18 -13.26
#